data_729c93fde2d99c18db38678fabc9c24d
#
_entry.id   729c93fde2d99c18db38678fabc9c24d
#
_cell.length_a   1.000
_cell.length_b   1.000
_cell.length_c   1.000
_cell.angle_alpha   90.00
_cell.angle_beta   90.00
_cell.angle_gamma   90.00
#
_symmetry.space_group_name_H-M   'P 1'
#
loop_
_entity.id
_entity.type
_entity.pdbx_description
1 polymer ?
#
loop_
_entity_poly.entity_id
_entity_poly.type
_entity_poly.pdbx_seq_one_letter_code
_entity_poly.pdbx_strand_id
1 'polypeptide(L)'
;MLGVSLKQAVNHPNPALQLPWNLTQCGLCMFPLSPFLGAVLIVLASLITLVRQFRKIIRRPLNWGFALLSVLLIITAGFAYEKTPAFVGLFNFIPYFIVFAGLSALIQKPAQLRQLAWILVIASVPITILGLGQLFLGWTLDLTVLWIVLQWAIAPGGNPPGRMASILMHANTLAAYLVIVFTLGLGLGLEQWRLLNRKTQHSPLPLIFLAITAIINFIALIFTNSRNGWAITIFVCLAYALYQGWRILVSSVAGVVTTVLLAAFAPSPVAQFFRRYVPAFFWARLNDDMYPDRPVALMRKTQWQFAWSLTQQHPWTGWGLRNFTPLYEAKTQISLGHPHNLFLMLSAETGIFTTLLFFCLIGWILIASVQVLQKPQFLEQEDRLIFFSYLLVLFGWLLFNTVDVTLYDFRLNTLFWMILSAVCGLSYRYNYDSKIQAK
;
A
#
# COMPACT_ATOMS: atom_id res chain seq x y z
N MET A 1 -31.30 0.73 7.79
CA MET A 1 -30.46 1.48 6.80
C MET A 1 -29.19 0.74 6.39
N LEU A 2 -28.47 -0.01 7.26
CA LEU A 2 -27.33 -0.84 6.84
C LEU A 2 -27.67 -1.80 5.68
N GLY A 3 -28.86 -2.42 5.70
CA GLY A 3 -29.31 -3.29 4.61
C GLY A 3 -29.53 -2.61 3.27
N VAL A 4 -29.90 -1.33 3.25
CA VAL A 4 -30.10 -0.55 2.02
C VAL A 4 -28.74 -0.06 1.48
N SER A 5 -27.86 0.40 2.36
CA SER A 5 -26.50 0.84 1.98
C SER A 5 -25.64 -0.33 1.46
N LEU A 6 -25.68 -1.51 2.11
CA LEU A 6 -25.00 -2.71 1.62
C LEU A 6 -25.60 -3.25 0.31
N LYS A 7 -26.95 -3.25 0.17
CA LYS A 7 -27.58 -3.64 -1.10
C LYS A 7 -27.22 -2.68 -2.24
N GLN A 8 -27.06 -1.38 -1.96
CA GLN A 8 -26.61 -0.41 -2.96
C GLN A 8 -25.13 -0.56 -3.32
N ALA A 9 -24.29 -1.05 -2.40
CA ALA A 9 -22.87 -1.29 -2.64
C ALA A 9 -22.61 -2.61 -3.39
N VAL A 10 -23.46 -3.62 -3.20
CA VAL A 10 -23.39 -4.91 -3.91
C VAL A 10 -23.69 -4.74 -5.40
N ASN A 11 -24.61 -3.82 -5.74
CA ASN A 11 -25.00 -3.60 -7.13
C ASN A 11 -24.23 -2.43 -7.73
N HIS A 12 -23.68 -2.65 -8.94
CA HIS A 12 -23.05 -1.58 -9.69
C HIS A 12 -24.11 -0.63 -10.28
N PRO A 13 -23.89 0.72 -10.25
CA PRO A 13 -24.85 1.70 -10.79
C PRO A 13 -25.19 1.50 -12.27
N ASN A 14 -24.24 0.99 -13.03
CA ASN A 14 -24.45 0.60 -14.43
C ASN A 14 -24.59 -0.94 -14.49
N PRO A 15 -25.79 -1.47 -14.86
CA PRO A 15 -26.00 -2.92 -14.94
C PRO A 15 -25.02 -3.64 -15.87
N ALA A 16 -24.56 -2.97 -16.93
CA ALA A 16 -23.57 -3.52 -17.82
C ALA A 16 -22.19 -3.76 -17.15
N LEU A 17 -21.91 -3.16 -16.00
CA LEU A 17 -20.68 -3.35 -15.24
C LEU A 17 -20.88 -4.23 -13.99
N GLN A 18 -22.06 -4.85 -13.81
CA GLN A 18 -22.34 -5.70 -12.65
C GLN A 18 -21.41 -6.93 -12.59
N LEU A 19 -21.19 -7.61 -13.71
CA LEU A 19 -20.29 -8.76 -13.76
C LEU A 19 -18.85 -8.41 -13.37
N PRO A 20 -18.19 -7.42 -13.98
CA PRO A 20 -16.83 -7.05 -13.54
C PRO A 20 -16.79 -6.53 -12.11
N TRP A 21 -17.85 -5.90 -11.59
CA TRP A 21 -17.93 -5.51 -10.20
C TRP A 21 -17.98 -6.72 -9.25
N ASN A 22 -18.79 -7.73 -9.56
CA ASN A 22 -18.83 -8.96 -8.79
C ASN A 22 -17.48 -9.71 -8.82
N LEU A 23 -16.84 -9.78 -9.98
CA LEU A 23 -15.51 -10.39 -10.13
C LEU A 23 -14.47 -9.64 -9.28
N THR A 24 -14.52 -8.31 -9.23
CA THR A 24 -13.62 -7.51 -8.39
C THR A 24 -13.81 -7.82 -6.89
N GLN A 25 -15.05 -7.89 -6.43
CA GLN A 25 -15.35 -8.22 -5.03
C GLN A 25 -14.92 -9.64 -4.68
N CYS A 26 -15.28 -10.63 -5.49
CA CYS A 26 -14.87 -12.01 -5.29
C CYS A 26 -13.34 -12.14 -5.36
N GLY A 27 -12.70 -11.50 -6.33
CA GLY A 27 -11.26 -11.49 -6.48
C GLY A 27 -10.56 -10.92 -5.25
N LEU A 28 -11.05 -9.79 -4.72
CA LEU A 28 -10.49 -9.18 -3.53
C LEU A 28 -10.72 -10.02 -2.26
N CYS A 29 -11.86 -10.69 -2.15
CA CYS A 29 -12.16 -11.61 -1.04
C CYS A 29 -11.22 -12.82 -1.06
N MET A 30 -10.95 -13.38 -2.23
CA MET A 30 -10.08 -14.55 -2.40
C MET A 30 -8.58 -14.18 -2.35
N PHE A 31 -8.23 -12.95 -2.67
CA PHE A 31 -6.85 -12.50 -2.84
C PHE A 31 -5.93 -12.76 -1.63
N PRO A 32 -6.34 -12.54 -0.38
CA PRO A 32 -5.51 -12.85 0.78
C PRO A 32 -5.24 -14.34 0.95
N LEU A 33 -6.17 -15.20 0.54
CA LEU A 33 -6.06 -16.66 0.65
C LEU A 33 -5.32 -17.26 -0.54
N SER A 34 -5.71 -16.85 -1.75
CA SER A 34 -5.08 -17.26 -3.01
C SER A 34 -4.82 -16.02 -3.87
N PRO A 35 -3.62 -15.43 -3.77
CA PRO A 35 -3.27 -14.23 -4.54
C PRO A 35 -3.43 -14.43 -6.06
N PHE A 36 -3.13 -15.63 -6.55
CA PHE A 36 -3.27 -15.95 -7.97
C PHE A 36 -4.74 -15.92 -8.42
N LEU A 37 -5.63 -16.66 -7.76
CA LEU A 37 -7.05 -16.69 -8.11
C LEU A 37 -7.69 -15.31 -7.97
N GLY A 38 -7.37 -14.62 -6.88
CA GLY A 38 -7.84 -13.25 -6.67
C GLY A 38 -7.40 -12.31 -7.80
N ALA A 39 -6.12 -12.36 -8.19
CA ALA A 39 -5.61 -11.54 -9.28
C ALA A 39 -6.22 -11.90 -10.64
N VAL A 40 -6.43 -13.17 -10.94
CA VAL A 40 -7.11 -13.61 -12.18
C VAL A 40 -8.50 -12.97 -12.27
N LEU A 41 -9.29 -13.02 -11.19
CA LEU A 41 -10.63 -12.41 -11.16
C LEU A 41 -10.56 -10.87 -11.32
N ILE A 42 -9.60 -10.20 -10.68
CA ILE A 42 -9.39 -8.76 -10.80
C ILE A 42 -8.97 -8.38 -12.23
N VAL A 43 -8.06 -9.14 -12.85
CA VAL A 43 -7.63 -8.93 -14.23
C VAL A 43 -8.81 -9.13 -15.20
N LEU A 44 -9.59 -10.20 -15.03
CA LEU A 44 -10.79 -10.45 -15.85
C LEU A 44 -11.80 -9.31 -15.71
N ALA A 45 -12.06 -8.84 -14.49
CA ALA A 45 -12.92 -7.69 -14.24
C ALA A 45 -12.43 -6.44 -14.99
N SER A 46 -11.13 -6.19 -14.94
CA SER A 46 -10.48 -5.06 -15.62
C SER A 46 -10.60 -5.15 -17.14
N LEU A 47 -10.33 -6.32 -17.71
CA LEU A 47 -10.42 -6.55 -19.15
C LEU A 47 -11.87 -6.42 -19.66
N ILE A 48 -12.84 -7.00 -18.95
CA ILE A 48 -14.27 -6.84 -19.31
C ILE A 48 -14.66 -5.37 -19.25
N THR A 49 -14.22 -4.64 -18.23
CA THR A 49 -14.50 -3.20 -18.10
C THR A 49 -13.84 -2.42 -19.22
N LEU A 50 -12.59 -2.74 -19.56
CA LEU A 50 -11.84 -2.11 -20.63
C LEU A 50 -12.58 -2.26 -21.99
N VAL A 51 -13.05 -3.46 -22.32
CA VAL A 51 -13.83 -3.69 -23.53
C VAL A 51 -15.14 -2.89 -23.52
N ARG A 52 -15.90 -2.94 -22.40
CA ARG A 52 -17.22 -2.28 -22.29
C ARG A 52 -17.13 -0.76 -22.21
N GLN A 53 -16.04 -0.20 -21.70
CA GLN A 53 -15.84 1.23 -21.51
C GLN A 53 -14.68 1.79 -22.36
N PHE A 54 -14.25 1.09 -23.40
CA PHE A 54 -13.06 1.40 -24.20
C PHE A 54 -12.99 2.87 -24.62
N ARG A 55 -14.07 3.39 -25.23
CA ARG A 55 -14.13 4.78 -25.71
C ARG A 55 -13.94 5.82 -24.59
N LYS A 56 -14.37 5.52 -23.36
CA LYS A 56 -14.17 6.40 -22.21
C LYS A 56 -12.76 6.29 -21.67
N ILE A 57 -12.20 5.08 -21.64
CA ILE A 57 -10.87 4.81 -21.10
C ILE A 57 -9.79 5.43 -21.98
N ILE A 58 -9.87 5.28 -23.29
CA ILE A 58 -8.88 5.81 -24.24
C ILE A 58 -8.86 7.35 -24.29
N ARG A 59 -9.96 8.01 -23.91
CA ARG A 59 -10.03 9.47 -23.85
C ARG A 59 -9.41 10.09 -22.59
N ARG A 60 -9.00 9.27 -21.61
CA ARG A 60 -8.39 9.75 -20.38
C ARG A 60 -6.91 10.04 -20.58
N PRO A 61 -6.43 11.29 -20.41
CA PRO A 61 -5.01 11.64 -20.63
C PRO A 61 -4.06 10.82 -19.77
N LEU A 62 -4.46 10.48 -18.56
CA LEU A 62 -3.67 9.69 -17.62
C LEU A 62 -3.32 8.30 -18.18
N ASN A 63 -4.24 7.66 -18.91
CA ASN A 63 -3.98 6.35 -19.53
C ASN A 63 -2.94 6.46 -20.65
N TRP A 64 -2.88 7.58 -21.36
CA TRP A 64 -1.82 7.85 -22.33
C TRP A 64 -0.46 8.05 -21.65
N GLY A 65 -0.45 8.68 -20.45
CA GLY A 65 0.75 8.76 -19.62
C GLY A 65 1.29 7.40 -19.24
N PHE A 66 0.42 6.46 -18.80
CA PHE A 66 0.84 5.09 -18.51
C PHE A 66 1.22 4.29 -19.76
N ALA A 67 0.60 4.55 -20.92
CA ALA A 67 1.02 3.97 -22.19
C ALA A 67 2.43 4.44 -22.59
N LEU A 68 2.72 5.74 -22.47
CA LEU A 68 4.06 6.29 -22.69
C LEU A 68 5.08 5.68 -21.71
N LEU A 69 4.72 5.57 -20.43
CA LEU A 69 5.56 4.92 -19.43
C LEU A 69 5.85 3.46 -19.78
N SER A 70 4.87 2.73 -20.32
CA SER A 70 5.07 1.34 -20.79
C SER A 70 6.11 1.27 -21.92
N VAL A 71 6.04 2.20 -22.88
CA VAL A 71 7.02 2.28 -23.97
C VAL A 71 8.43 2.57 -23.42
N LEU A 72 8.56 3.51 -22.49
CA LEU A 72 9.84 3.83 -21.87
C LEU A 72 10.42 2.64 -21.10
N LEU A 73 9.58 1.92 -20.34
CA LEU A 73 10.02 0.72 -19.60
C LEU A 73 10.49 -0.41 -20.55
N ILE A 74 9.83 -0.60 -21.69
CA ILE A 74 10.26 -1.57 -22.70
C ILE A 74 11.61 -1.14 -23.31
N ILE A 75 11.76 0.15 -23.63
CA ILE A 75 13.03 0.70 -24.13
C ILE A 75 14.15 0.47 -23.12
N THR A 76 13.94 0.82 -21.84
CA THR A 76 14.96 0.62 -20.80
C THR A 76 15.32 -0.86 -20.61
N ALA A 77 14.34 -1.78 -20.73
CA ALA A 77 14.61 -3.22 -20.70
C ALA A 77 15.48 -3.68 -21.87
N GLY A 78 15.38 -3.03 -23.04
CA GLY A 78 16.24 -3.29 -24.20
C GLY A 78 17.71 -2.93 -23.98
N PHE A 79 17.98 -1.94 -23.13
CA PHE A 79 19.34 -1.49 -22.74
C PHE A 79 19.85 -2.12 -21.43
N ALA A 80 19.11 -3.07 -20.86
CA ALA A 80 19.43 -3.68 -19.57
C ALA A 80 20.76 -4.45 -19.60
N TYR A 81 21.45 -4.45 -18.45
CA TYR A 81 22.65 -5.26 -18.20
C TYR A 81 22.35 -6.76 -18.35
N GLU A 82 21.32 -7.25 -17.65
CA GLU A 82 20.74 -8.57 -17.88
C GLU A 82 19.33 -8.41 -18.45
N LYS A 83 19.13 -8.85 -19.69
CA LYS A 83 17.86 -8.63 -20.39
C LYS A 83 16.72 -9.48 -19.83
N THR A 84 16.96 -10.75 -19.51
CA THR A 84 15.92 -11.67 -19.02
C THR A 84 15.25 -11.17 -17.74
N PRO A 85 15.98 -10.83 -16.66
CA PRO A 85 15.36 -10.22 -15.48
C PRO A 85 14.62 -8.92 -15.78
N ALA A 86 15.14 -8.08 -16.70
CA ALA A 86 14.54 -6.82 -17.05
C ALA A 86 13.19 -7.01 -17.74
N PHE A 87 13.08 -7.90 -18.72
CA PHE A 87 11.80 -8.22 -19.37
C PHE A 87 10.80 -8.87 -18.41
N VAL A 88 11.24 -9.75 -17.51
CA VAL A 88 10.39 -10.29 -16.42
C VAL A 88 9.93 -9.15 -15.49
N GLY A 89 10.78 -8.17 -15.23
CA GLY A 89 10.45 -6.98 -14.44
C GLY A 89 9.30 -6.16 -14.99
N LEU A 90 9.07 -6.15 -16.31
CA LEU A 90 7.94 -5.46 -16.94
C LEU A 90 6.58 -5.97 -16.45
N PHE A 91 6.49 -7.22 -16.01
CA PHE A 91 5.26 -7.79 -15.46
C PHE A 91 4.87 -7.17 -14.11
N ASN A 92 5.78 -6.46 -13.43
CA ASN A 92 5.42 -5.70 -12.23
C ASN A 92 4.76 -4.34 -12.55
N PHE A 93 4.72 -3.91 -13.81
CA PHE A 93 4.22 -2.60 -14.23
C PHE A 93 3.13 -2.69 -15.31
N ILE A 94 3.45 -3.19 -16.50
CA ILE A 94 2.58 -3.10 -17.69
C ILE A 94 1.20 -3.75 -17.47
N PRO A 95 1.08 -4.99 -16.95
CA PRO A 95 -0.23 -5.58 -16.68
C PRO A 95 -1.05 -4.75 -15.67
N TYR A 96 -0.38 -4.14 -14.70
CA TYR A 96 -1.05 -3.31 -13.70
C TYR A 96 -1.55 -1.97 -14.25
N PHE A 97 -0.92 -1.41 -15.29
CA PHE A 97 -1.45 -0.23 -15.99
C PHE A 97 -2.77 -0.56 -16.70
N ILE A 98 -2.89 -1.78 -17.25
CA ILE A 98 -4.13 -2.27 -17.84
C ILE A 98 -5.20 -2.47 -16.76
N VAL A 99 -4.83 -3.10 -15.64
CA VAL A 99 -5.72 -3.27 -14.49
C VAL A 99 -6.19 -1.91 -13.96
N PHE A 100 -5.28 -0.95 -13.83
CA PHE A 100 -5.60 0.42 -13.42
C PHE A 100 -6.61 1.09 -14.37
N ALA A 101 -6.40 1.00 -15.67
CA ALA A 101 -7.30 1.60 -16.65
C ALA A 101 -8.72 1.02 -16.55
N GLY A 102 -8.87 -0.29 -16.39
CA GLY A 102 -10.15 -0.97 -16.21
C GLY A 102 -10.81 -0.65 -14.88
N LEU A 103 -10.11 -0.86 -13.77
CA LEU A 103 -10.68 -0.65 -12.43
C LEU A 103 -11.01 0.83 -12.16
N SER A 104 -10.23 1.78 -12.65
CA SER A 104 -10.54 3.21 -12.49
C SER A 104 -11.80 3.64 -13.26
N ALA A 105 -12.20 2.89 -14.28
CA ALA A 105 -13.47 3.09 -14.97
C ALA A 105 -14.64 2.35 -14.29
N LEU A 106 -14.35 1.31 -13.52
CA LEU A 106 -15.33 0.51 -12.78
C LEU A 106 -15.68 1.13 -11.43
N ILE A 107 -14.68 1.55 -10.65
CA ILE A 107 -14.86 2.03 -9.27
C ILE A 107 -15.01 3.56 -9.31
N GLN A 108 -16.25 4.07 -9.10
CA GLN A 108 -16.56 5.48 -9.27
C GLN A 108 -17.43 6.07 -8.14
N LYS A 109 -17.83 5.25 -7.16
CA LYS A 109 -18.70 5.69 -6.06
C LYS A 109 -18.09 5.43 -4.69
N PRO A 110 -18.31 6.31 -3.69
CA PRO A 110 -17.85 6.08 -2.31
C PRO A 110 -18.38 4.78 -1.71
N ALA A 111 -19.62 4.37 -2.03
CA ALA A 111 -20.18 3.10 -1.58
C ALA A 111 -19.34 1.89 -2.04
N GLN A 112 -18.73 1.95 -3.24
CA GLN A 112 -17.84 0.90 -3.73
C GLN A 112 -16.53 0.87 -2.92
N LEU A 113 -15.99 2.03 -2.55
CA LEU A 113 -14.82 2.12 -1.68
C LEU A 113 -15.10 1.47 -0.31
N ARG A 114 -16.27 1.77 0.30
CA ARG A 114 -16.68 1.14 1.56
C ARG A 114 -16.75 -0.37 1.45
N GLN A 115 -17.35 -0.87 0.37
CA GLN A 115 -17.48 -2.31 0.15
C GLN A 115 -16.12 -2.99 0.04
N LEU A 116 -15.20 -2.44 -0.76
CA LEU A 116 -13.84 -2.98 -0.89
C LEU A 116 -13.06 -2.90 0.43
N ALA A 117 -13.20 -1.81 1.19
CA ALA A 117 -12.59 -1.67 2.50
C ALA A 117 -13.11 -2.73 3.49
N TRP A 118 -14.42 -2.99 3.53
CA TRP A 118 -15.01 -4.05 4.34
C TRP A 118 -14.46 -5.43 3.98
N ILE A 119 -14.37 -5.76 2.68
CA ILE A 119 -13.80 -7.04 2.23
C ILE A 119 -12.36 -7.20 2.72
N LEU A 120 -11.52 -6.16 2.56
CA LEU A 120 -10.13 -6.21 3.01
C LEU A 120 -10.00 -6.37 4.52
N VAL A 121 -10.81 -5.64 5.30
CA VAL A 121 -10.78 -5.71 6.76
C VAL A 121 -11.25 -7.09 7.25
N ILE A 122 -12.32 -7.64 6.69
CA ILE A 122 -12.79 -8.99 7.03
C ILE A 122 -11.74 -10.04 6.66
N ALA A 123 -11.14 -9.92 5.47
CA ALA A 123 -10.12 -10.85 5.00
C ALA A 123 -8.81 -10.78 5.80
N SER A 124 -8.56 -9.70 6.55
CA SER A 124 -7.39 -9.59 7.43
C SER A 124 -7.48 -10.49 8.69
N VAL A 125 -8.70 -10.83 9.12
CA VAL A 125 -8.93 -11.59 10.35
C VAL A 125 -8.24 -12.98 10.33
N PRO A 126 -8.47 -13.84 9.33
CA PRO A 126 -7.77 -15.13 9.27
C PRO A 126 -6.26 -14.97 9.15
N ILE A 127 -5.77 -13.95 8.43
CA ILE A 127 -4.34 -13.71 8.28
C ILE A 127 -3.69 -13.39 9.64
N THR A 128 -4.34 -12.53 10.43
CA THR A 128 -3.81 -12.15 11.76
C THR A 128 -3.89 -13.32 12.74
N ILE A 129 -4.97 -14.12 12.72
CA ILE A 129 -5.09 -15.34 13.54
C ILE A 129 -3.97 -16.33 13.21
N LEU A 130 -3.74 -16.61 11.92
CA LEU A 130 -2.66 -17.51 11.49
C LEU A 130 -1.28 -16.98 11.91
N GLY A 131 -1.05 -15.67 11.83
CA GLY A 131 0.21 -15.07 12.25
C GLY A 131 0.42 -15.11 13.77
N LEU A 132 -0.62 -14.89 14.57
CA LEU A 132 -0.54 -15.07 16.02
C LEU A 132 -0.30 -16.53 16.38
N GLY A 133 -1.01 -17.46 15.72
CA GLY A 133 -0.78 -18.91 15.89
C GLY A 133 0.66 -19.31 15.48
N GLN A 134 1.24 -18.69 14.43
CA GLN A 134 2.63 -18.91 14.04
C GLN A 134 3.61 -18.60 15.18
N LEU A 135 3.45 -17.45 15.85
CA LEU A 135 4.39 -17.01 16.89
C LEU A 135 4.15 -17.66 18.26
N PHE A 136 2.89 -17.82 18.67
CA PHE A 136 2.56 -18.21 20.04
C PHE A 136 2.19 -19.69 20.18
N LEU A 137 1.68 -20.30 19.12
CA LEU A 137 1.23 -21.70 19.13
C LEU A 137 2.14 -22.61 18.27
N GLY A 138 3.17 -22.04 17.65
CA GLY A 138 4.09 -22.79 16.81
C GLY A 138 3.47 -23.35 15.53
N TRP A 139 2.38 -22.74 15.04
CA TRP A 139 1.74 -23.23 13.81
C TRP A 139 2.68 -23.06 12.63
N THR A 140 2.81 -24.16 11.89
CA THR A 140 3.58 -24.24 10.65
C THR A 140 2.70 -24.83 9.57
N LEU A 141 2.86 -24.34 8.35
CA LEU A 141 2.15 -24.85 7.20
C LEU A 141 3.02 -24.67 5.97
N ASP A 142 3.16 -25.72 5.19
CA ASP A 142 3.70 -25.64 3.84
C ASP A 142 2.71 -26.34 2.90
N LEU A 143 1.86 -25.55 2.28
CA LEU A 143 0.81 -26.01 1.39
C LEU A 143 0.99 -25.32 0.03
N THR A 144 1.42 -26.10 -0.96
CA THR A 144 1.54 -25.64 -2.35
C THR A 144 0.63 -26.46 -3.22
N VAL A 145 -0.34 -25.81 -3.86
CA VAL A 145 -1.26 -26.43 -4.81
C VAL A 145 -1.04 -25.82 -6.18
N LEU A 146 -0.74 -26.65 -7.18
CA LEU A 146 -0.50 -26.24 -8.57
C LEU A 146 0.48 -25.07 -8.69
N TRP A 147 1.57 -25.09 -7.90
CA TRP A 147 2.68 -24.13 -7.91
C TRP A 147 2.30 -22.67 -7.57
N ILE A 148 1.24 -22.17 -8.17
CA ILE A 148 0.89 -20.75 -8.21
C ILE A 148 -0.47 -20.49 -7.56
N VAL A 149 -1.39 -21.48 -7.62
CA VAL A 149 -2.80 -21.27 -7.23
C VAL A 149 -2.94 -21.04 -5.74
N LEU A 150 -2.26 -21.84 -4.93
CA LEU A 150 -2.21 -21.67 -3.48
C LEU A 150 -0.80 -21.95 -3.00
N GLN A 151 -0.20 -20.95 -2.37
CA GLN A 151 1.11 -21.07 -1.73
C GLN A 151 1.03 -20.47 -0.33
N TRP A 152 0.85 -21.33 0.67
CA TRP A 152 0.87 -20.96 2.06
C TRP A 152 2.12 -21.54 2.70
N ALA A 153 3.07 -20.68 2.99
CA ALA A 153 4.28 -21.04 3.73
C ALA A 153 4.29 -20.26 5.04
N ILE A 154 3.96 -20.95 6.14
CA ILE A 154 4.04 -20.43 7.49
C ILE A 154 5.31 -21.00 8.11
N ALA A 155 6.38 -20.21 8.11
CA ALA A 155 7.68 -20.61 8.65
C ALA A 155 7.62 -20.70 10.18
N PRO A 156 8.29 -21.69 10.80
CA PRO A 156 8.32 -21.84 12.26
C PRO A 156 8.93 -20.59 12.92
N GLY A 157 8.23 -20.03 13.92
CA GLY A 157 8.71 -18.88 14.66
C GLY A 157 8.75 -17.55 13.89
N GLY A 158 8.18 -17.51 12.66
CA GLY A 158 8.13 -16.30 11.83
C GLY A 158 9.23 -16.20 10.78
N ASN A 159 9.17 -15.15 9.93
CA ASN A 159 10.18 -14.91 8.91
C ASN A 159 10.46 -13.40 8.70
N PRO A 160 11.64 -12.88 9.05
CA PRO A 160 12.74 -13.55 9.77
C PRO A 160 12.31 -14.12 11.14
N PRO A 161 13.07 -15.08 11.72
CA PRO A 161 12.74 -15.66 13.01
C PRO A 161 12.47 -14.61 14.09
N GLY A 162 11.43 -14.84 14.92
CA GLY A 162 10.95 -13.90 15.93
C GLY A 162 10.09 -12.75 15.39
N ARG A 163 9.77 -12.74 14.09
CA ARG A 163 8.94 -11.70 13.45
C ARG A 163 7.76 -12.35 12.74
N MET A 164 6.56 -11.90 13.08
CA MET A 164 5.33 -12.38 12.50
C MET A 164 5.28 -12.14 10.98
N ALA A 165 5.04 -13.19 10.21
CA ALA A 165 4.94 -13.14 8.76
C ALA A 165 3.63 -13.71 8.21
N SER A 166 2.99 -14.65 8.94
CA SER A 166 1.77 -15.33 8.54
C SER A 166 1.93 -15.97 7.14
N ILE A 167 0.85 -16.09 6.40
CA ILE A 167 0.84 -16.55 4.99
C ILE A 167 1.43 -15.55 4.00
N LEU A 168 1.81 -14.35 4.43
CA LEU A 168 2.47 -13.35 3.57
C LEU A 168 3.98 -13.59 3.42
N MET A 169 4.50 -14.64 4.05
CA MET A 169 5.86 -15.19 3.90
C MET A 169 6.99 -14.29 4.42
N HIS A 170 6.79 -12.98 4.59
CA HIS A 170 7.80 -12.05 5.10
C HIS A 170 7.17 -10.98 6.02
N ALA A 171 7.83 -10.67 7.13
CA ALA A 171 7.30 -9.74 8.14
C ALA A 171 7.07 -8.32 7.62
N ASN A 172 7.88 -7.80 6.70
CA ASN A 172 7.66 -6.46 6.13
C ASN A 172 6.48 -6.44 5.16
N THR A 173 6.27 -7.52 4.39
CA THR A 173 5.09 -7.69 3.52
C THR A 173 3.81 -7.71 4.37
N LEU A 174 3.83 -8.47 5.48
CA LEU A 174 2.71 -8.49 6.41
C LEU A 174 2.49 -7.10 7.04
N ALA A 175 3.54 -6.41 7.46
CA ALA A 175 3.43 -5.07 8.03
C ALA A 175 2.79 -4.07 7.05
N ALA A 176 3.20 -4.08 5.78
CA ALA A 176 2.61 -3.22 4.75
C ALA A 176 1.12 -3.54 4.53
N TYR A 177 0.75 -4.81 4.47
CA TYR A 177 -0.65 -5.26 4.39
C TYR A 177 -1.46 -4.81 5.60
N LEU A 178 -0.95 -5.02 6.81
CA LEU A 178 -1.62 -4.64 8.06
C LEU A 178 -1.83 -3.11 8.17
N VAL A 179 -0.88 -2.30 7.71
CA VAL A 179 -1.05 -0.84 7.65
C VAL A 179 -2.23 -0.47 6.74
N ILE A 180 -2.38 -1.12 5.58
CA ILE A 180 -3.51 -0.86 4.66
C ILE A 180 -4.84 -1.17 5.36
N VAL A 181 -4.99 -2.39 5.87
CA VAL A 181 -6.26 -2.84 6.46
C VAL A 181 -6.58 -2.14 7.77
N PHE A 182 -5.56 -1.80 8.58
CA PHE A 182 -5.71 -0.98 9.78
C PHE A 182 -6.22 0.42 9.44
N THR A 183 -5.63 1.08 8.44
CA THR A 183 -6.05 2.41 7.98
C THR A 183 -7.51 2.39 7.53
N LEU A 184 -7.90 1.45 6.68
CA LEU A 184 -9.27 1.32 6.19
C LEU A 184 -10.24 0.95 7.32
N GLY A 185 -9.83 0.05 8.23
CA GLY A 185 -10.61 -0.37 9.40
C GLY A 185 -10.89 0.78 10.36
N LEU A 186 -9.89 1.64 10.65
CA LEU A 186 -10.09 2.85 11.44
C LEU A 186 -11.06 3.82 10.77
N GLY A 187 -10.94 4.04 9.46
CA GLY A 187 -11.85 4.89 8.72
C GLY A 187 -13.30 4.42 8.80
N LEU A 188 -13.53 3.12 8.55
CA LEU A 188 -14.85 2.50 8.70
C LEU A 188 -15.35 2.57 10.16
N GLY A 189 -14.47 2.35 11.15
CA GLY A 189 -14.82 2.44 12.58
C GLY A 189 -15.27 3.84 12.98
N LEU A 190 -14.54 4.87 12.55
CA LEU A 190 -14.91 6.27 12.79
C LEU A 190 -16.25 6.63 12.09
N GLU A 191 -16.50 6.09 10.91
CA GLU A 191 -17.78 6.27 10.20
C GLU A 191 -18.93 5.61 10.98
N GLN A 192 -18.77 4.37 11.44
CA GLN A 192 -19.78 3.68 12.24
C GLN A 192 -20.01 4.37 13.59
N TRP A 193 -18.96 4.84 14.24
CA TRP A 193 -19.07 5.61 15.49
C TRP A 193 -19.87 6.90 15.30
N ARG A 194 -19.64 7.65 14.21
CA ARG A 194 -20.44 8.84 13.88
C ARG A 194 -21.91 8.52 13.64
N LEU A 195 -22.20 7.40 12.98
CA LEU A 195 -23.58 6.96 12.74
C LEU A 195 -24.32 6.61 14.03
N LEU A 196 -23.68 5.92 14.96
CA LEU A 196 -24.25 5.60 16.28
C LEU A 196 -24.53 6.84 17.12
N ASN A 197 -23.64 7.83 17.10
CA ASN A 197 -23.80 9.07 17.86
C ASN A 197 -24.97 9.96 17.35
N ARG A 198 -25.44 9.76 16.13
CA ARG A 198 -26.61 10.48 15.55
C ARG A 198 -27.97 9.96 16.05
N LYS A 199 -27.98 9.08 17.08
CA LYS A 199 -29.21 8.46 17.66
C LYS A 199 -30.15 7.77 16.65
N THR A 200 -29.61 7.34 15.53
CA THR A 200 -30.33 6.49 14.57
C THR A 200 -30.28 5.03 15.10
N GLN A 201 -31.34 4.25 14.82
CA GLN A 201 -31.42 2.83 15.22
C GLN A 201 -30.38 1.96 14.48
N HIS A 202 -29.10 2.18 14.73
CA HIS A 202 -28.00 1.38 14.18
C HIS A 202 -27.52 0.36 15.21
N SER A 203 -27.28 -0.86 14.75
CA SER A 203 -26.65 -1.91 15.57
C SER A 203 -25.20 -1.51 15.91
N PRO A 204 -24.73 -1.69 17.15
CA PRO A 204 -23.34 -1.46 17.53
C PRO A 204 -22.38 -2.56 17.02
N LEU A 205 -22.91 -3.71 16.57
CA LEU A 205 -22.11 -4.88 16.17
C LEU A 205 -21.02 -4.57 15.11
N PRO A 206 -21.28 -3.79 14.03
CA PRO A 206 -20.24 -3.44 13.08
C PRO A 206 -19.10 -2.63 13.71
N LEU A 207 -19.40 -1.71 14.63
CA LEU A 207 -18.37 -0.93 15.32
C LEU A 207 -17.54 -1.83 16.26
N ILE A 208 -18.18 -2.74 17.00
CA ILE A 208 -17.49 -3.68 17.87
C ILE A 208 -16.56 -4.58 17.06
N PHE A 209 -17.03 -5.13 15.94
CA PHE A 209 -16.20 -5.93 15.03
C PHE A 209 -14.98 -5.14 14.51
N LEU A 210 -15.18 -3.91 14.05
CA LEU A 210 -14.10 -3.06 13.54
C LEU A 210 -13.11 -2.69 14.64
N ALA A 211 -13.57 -2.41 15.86
CA ALA A 211 -12.71 -2.11 16.99
C ALA A 211 -11.85 -3.32 17.38
N ILE A 212 -12.44 -4.50 17.49
CA ILE A 212 -11.72 -5.75 17.78
C ILE A 212 -10.69 -6.02 16.67
N THR A 213 -11.11 -5.94 15.41
CA THR A 213 -10.22 -6.19 14.27
C THR A 213 -9.07 -5.17 14.22
N ALA A 214 -9.33 -3.90 14.49
CA ALA A 214 -8.28 -2.87 14.53
C ALA A 214 -7.28 -3.13 15.66
N ILE A 215 -7.74 -3.54 16.84
CA ILE A 215 -6.87 -3.92 17.98
C ILE A 215 -6.01 -5.13 17.62
N ILE A 216 -6.60 -6.18 17.08
CA ILE A 216 -5.88 -7.41 16.69
C ILE A 216 -4.86 -7.11 15.58
N ASN A 217 -5.24 -6.34 14.57
CA ASN A 217 -4.32 -5.92 13.50
C ASN A 217 -3.17 -5.05 14.03
N PHE A 218 -3.43 -4.17 15.01
CA PHE A 218 -2.40 -3.36 15.66
C PHE A 218 -1.42 -4.24 16.46
N ILE A 219 -1.94 -5.19 17.24
CA ILE A 219 -1.11 -6.16 17.97
C ILE A 219 -0.26 -6.98 16.98
N ALA A 220 -0.87 -7.50 15.92
CA ALA A 220 -0.16 -8.23 14.87
C ALA A 220 0.95 -7.38 14.23
N LEU A 221 0.68 -6.09 13.97
CA LEU A 221 1.67 -5.17 13.44
C LEU A 221 2.86 -4.97 14.38
N ILE A 222 2.64 -4.91 15.70
CA ILE A 222 3.73 -4.87 16.69
C ILE A 222 4.62 -6.11 16.53
N PHE A 223 4.03 -7.29 16.40
CA PHE A 223 4.77 -8.56 16.26
C PHE A 223 5.44 -8.75 14.89
N THR A 224 5.09 -7.97 13.85
CA THR A 224 5.91 -7.92 12.63
C THR A 224 7.29 -7.34 12.89
N ASN A 225 7.44 -6.59 13.96
CA ASN A 225 8.69 -5.93 14.34
C ASN A 225 9.21 -4.99 13.21
N SER A 226 8.29 -4.41 12.42
CA SER A 226 8.61 -3.49 11.32
C SER A 226 8.60 -2.03 11.77
N ARG A 227 9.79 -1.43 11.89
CA ARG A 227 9.94 0.01 12.23
C ARG A 227 9.14 0.91 11.29
N ASN A 228 9.17 0.58 10.00
CA ASN A 228 8.45 1.30 8.96
C ASN A 228 6.93 1.19 9.15
N GLY A 229 6.42 -0.03 9.38
CA GLY A 229 5.00 -0.25 9.66
C GLY A 229 4.52 0.54 10.89
N TRP A 230 5.30 0.57 11.97
CA TRP A 230 4.97 1.34 13.17
C TRP A 230 4.92 2.85 12.92
N ALA A 231 5.94 3.39 12.23
CA ALA A 231 6.00 4.81 11.91
C ALA A 231 4.80 5.27 11.07
N ILE A 232 4.41 4.47 10.06
CA ILE A 232 3.26 4.80 9.21
C ILE A 232 1.94 4.65 9.97
N THR A 233 1.84 3.68 10.87
CA THR A 233 0.64 3.56 11.72
C THR A 233 0.47 4.78 12.64
N ILE A 234 1.55 5.28 13.23
CA ILE A 234 1.54 6.53 14.02
C ILE A 234 1.11 7.71 13.11
N PHE A 235 1.67 7.82 11.92
CA PHE A 235 1.28 8.83 10.93
C PHE A 235 -0.21 8.76 10.61
N VAL A 236 -0.76 7.57 10.36
CA VAL A 236 -2.19 7.34 10.07
C VAL A 236 -3.05 7.76 11.28
N CYS A 237 -2.69 7.35 12.49
CA CYS A 237 -3.43 7.73 13.70
C CYS A 237 -3.42 9.25 13.92
N LEU A 238 -2.28 9.92 13.71
CA LEU A 238 -2.16 11.37 13.77
C LEU A 238 -3.00 12.07 12.71
N ALA A 239 -3.00 11.55 11.48
CA ALA A 239 -3.80 12.11 10.39
C ALA A 239 -5.31 12.01 10.68
N TYR A 240 -5.78 10.88 11.23
CA TYR A 240 -7.17 10.76 11.68
C TYR A 240 -7.48 11.66 12.88
N ALA A 241 -6.58 11.79 13.85
CA ALA A 241 -6.76 12.68 14.98
C ALA A 241 -6.85 14.15 14.53
N LEU A 242 -6.02 14.56 13.57
CA LEU A 242 -6.09 15.89 12.95
C LEU A 242 -7.42 16.08 12.20
N TYR A 243 -7.84 15.10 11.41
CA TYR A 243 -9.10 15.13 10.67
C TYR A 243 -10.33 15.23 11.61
N GLN A 244 -10.25 14.63 12.80
CA GLN A 244 -11.29 14.71 13.84
C GLN A 244 -11.19 15.99 14.71
N GLY A 245 -10.12 16.78 14.58
CA GLY A 245 -9.90 17.96 15.39
C GLY A 245 -9.35 17.69 16.80
N TRP A 246 -8.79 16.49 17.05
CA TRP A 246 -8.24 16.09 18.37
C TRP A 246 -6.82 16.67 18.60
N ARG A 247 -6.74 17.99 18.65
CA ARG A 247 -5.47 18.73 18.71
C ARG A 247 -4.58 18.36 19.90
N ILE A 248 -5.17 18.12 21.09
CA ILE A 248 -4.43 17.73 22.30
C ILE A 248 -3.73 16.39 22.08
N LEU A 249 -4.46 15.40 21.54
CA LEU A 249 -3.89 14.08 21.23
C LEU A 249 -2.75 14.19 20.21
N VAL A 250 -2.94 15.00 19.16
CA VAL A 250 -1.89 15.23 18.15
C VAL A 250 -0.65 15.83 18.78
N SER A 251 -0.80 16.89 19.60
CA SER A 251 0.32 17.54 20.27
C SER A 251 1.05 16.59 21.24
N SER A 252 0.30 15.77 21.98
CA SER A 252 0.87 14.80 22.92
C SER A 252 1.71 13.73 22.19
N VAL A 253 1.15 13.13 21.12
CA VAL A 253 1.87 12.11 20.32
C VAL A 253 3.07 12.74 19.61
N ALA A 254 2.93 13.94 19.05
CA ALA A 254 4.04 14.66 18.43
C ALA A 254 5.16 14.94 19.44
N GLY A 255 4.82 15.30 20.68
CA GLY A 255 5.78 15.46 21.77
C GLY A 255 6.54 14.16 22.08
N VAL A 256 5.83 13.04 22.22
CA VAL A 256 6.46 11.72 22.45
C VAL A 256 7.39 11.34 21.28
N VAL A 257 6.92 11.47 20.03
CA VAL A 257 7.74 11.18 18.85
C VAL A 257 8.99 12.05 18.81
N THR A 258 8.85 13.36 19.06
CA THR A 258 9.97 14.30 19.11
C THR A 258 10.97 13.90 20.20
N THR A 259 10.50 13.51 21.38
CA THR A 259 11.35 13.04 22.49
C THR A 259 12.17 11.80 22.07
N VAL A 260 11.53 10.83 21.41
CA VAL A 260 12.22 9.63 20.89
C VAL A 260 13.25 9.98 19.81
N LEU A 261 12.92 10.88 18.88
CA LEU A 261 13.85 11.34 17.84
C LEU A 261 15.03 12.11 18.41
N LEU A 262 14.83 12.95 19.43
CA LEU A 262 15.92 13.64 20.12
C LEU A 262 16.83 12.65 20.86
N ALA A 263 16.28 11.62 21.50
CA ALA A 263 17.08 10.55 22.11
C ALA A 263 17.92 9.78 21.09
N ALA A 264 17.40 9.58 19.86
CA ALA A 264 18.06 8.83 18.80
C ALA A 264 19.15 9.64 18.08
N PHE A 265 18.86 10.89 17.72
CA PHE A 265 19.62 11.62 16.70
C PHE A 265 20.17 12.98 17.15
N ALA A 266 19.77 13.51 18.31
CA ALA A 266 20.30 14.79 18.77
C ALA A 266 21.78 14.69 19.15
N PRO A 267 22.56 15.79 19.06
CA PRO A 267 23.91 15.83 19.57
C PRO A 267 23.96 15.60 21.09
N SER A 268 25.06 15.00 21.58
CA SER A 268 25.36 15.00 23.00
C SER A 268 25.60 16.48 23.47
N PRO A 269 25.10 16.95 24.63
CA PRO A 269 24.47 16.23 25.73
C PRO A 269 22.93 16.04 25.62
N VAL A 270 22.28 16.67 24.62
CA VAL A 270 20.81 16.63 24.47
C VAL A 270 20.30 15.19 24.35
N ALA A 271 20.92 14.38 23.48
CA ALA A 271 20.55 12.98 23.35
C ALA A 271 20.63 12.23 24.68
N GLN A 272 21.71 12.44 25.46
CA GLN A 272 21.89 11.78 26.75
C GLN A 272 20.81 12.15 27.76
N PHE A 273 20.34 13.40 27.76
CA PHE A 273 19.23 13.82 28.60
C PHE A 273 17.96 13.04 28.28
N PHE A 274 17.57 12.94 26.99
CA PHE A 274 16.35 12.23 26.61
C PHE A 274 16.48 10.71 26.74
N ARG A 275 17.66 10.12 26.56
CA ARG A 275 17.95 8.68 26.78
C ARG A 275 17.71 8.21 28.21
N ARG A 276 17.65 9.12 29.20
CA ARG A 276 17.28 8.77 30.58
C ARG A 276 15.81 8.40 30.72
N TYR A 277 14.95 8.96 29.86
CA TYR A 277 13.49 8.77 29.91
C TYR A 277 12.97 7.83 28.81
N VAL A 278 13.66 7.74 27.69
CA VAL A 278 13.26 6.91 26.56
C VAL A 278 13.99 5.57 26.65
N PRO A 279 13.27 4.42 26.69
CA PRO A 279 13.91 3.10 26.68
C PRO A 279 14.82 2.90 25.45
N ALA A 280 15.98 2.26 25.66
CA ALA A 280 16.96 1.98 24.62
C ALA A 280 16.39 1.24 23.42
N PHE A 281 15.40 0.37 23.64
CA PHE A 281 14.68 -0.34 22.59
C PHE A 281 14.16 0.58 21.47
N PHE A 282 13.71 1.80 21.78
CA PHE A 282 13.20 2.72 20.77
C PHE A 282 14.33 3.49 20.08
N TRP A 283 15.17 4.21 20.82
CA TRP A 283 16.16 5.10 20.21
C TRP A 283 17.36 4.35 19.61
N ALA A 284 17.88 3.30 20.28
CA ALA A 284 19.03 2.54 19.80
C ALA A 284 18.67 1.69 18.56
N ARG A 285 17.39 1.40 18.39
CA ARG A 285 16.87 0.73 17.20
C ARG A 285 16.71 1.69 16.03
N LEU A 286 16.43 2.97 16.25
CA LEU A 286 16.28 3.96 15.19
C LEU A 286 17.62 4.37 14.59
N ASN A 287 18.65 4.53 15.42
CA ASN A 287 20.01 4.90 14.99
C ASN A 287 20.93 3.70 14.68
N ASP A 288 20.38 2.46 14.70
CA ASP A 288 21.07 1.19 14.48
C ASP A 288 22.12 0.81 15.52
N ASP A 289 22.26 1.52 16.67
CA ASP A 289 23.18 1.17 17.78
C ASP A 289 22.88 -0.23 18.38
N MET A 290 21.68 -0.76 18.14
CA MET A 290 21.29 -2.12 18.54
C MET A 290 21.94 -3.22 17.70
N TYR A 291 22.59 -2.89 16.59
CA TYR A 291 23.10 -3.86 15.62
C TYR A 291 24.54 -3.52 15.22
N PRO A 292 25.50 -3.51 16.18
CA PRO A 292 26.88 -3.08 15.93
C PRO A 292 27.61 -4.00 14.92
N ASP A 293 27.26 -5.29 14.91
CA ASP A 293 27.94 -6.30 14.07
C ASP A 293 27.28 -6.46 12.68
N ARG A 294 26.40 -5.55 12.30
CA ARG A 294 25.71 -5.65 11.00
C ARG A 294 26.71 -5.42 9.87
N PRO A 295 26.81 -6.35 8.88
CA PRO A 295 27.69 -6.15 7.71
C PRO A 295 27.38 -4.81 7.01
N VAL A 296 28.43 -4.08 6.63
CA VAL A 296 28.31 -2.75 5.98
C VAL A 296 27.47 -2.84 4.71
N ALA A 297 27.56 -3.92 3.95
CA ALA A 297 26.77 -4.17 2.77
C ALA A 297 25.24 -4.30 3.07
N LEU A 298 24.86 -4.70 4.29
CA LEU A 298 23.46 -4.76 4.71
C LEU A 298 22.93 -3.44 5.27
N MET A 299 23.79 -2.41 5.40
CA MET A 299 23.37 -1.08 5.81
C MET A 299 22.64 -0.36 4.67
N ARG A 300 21.49 0.27 4.98
CA ARG A 300 20.72 1.03 3.98
C ARG A 300 21.52 2.13 3.30
N LYS A 301 22.37 2.82 4.06
CA LYS A 301 23.26 3.86 3.51
C LYS A 301 24.11 3.34 2.35
N THR A 302 24.76 2.18 2.52
CA THR A 302 25.58 1.54 1.49
C THR A 302 24.75 1.17 0.25
N GLN A 303 23.57 0.60 0.47
CA GLN A 303 22.64 0.23 -0.62
C GLN A 303 22.17 1.45 -1.40
N TRP A 304 21.81 2.54 -0.71
CA TRP A 304 21.37 3.79 -1.31
C TRP A 304 22.48 4.49 -2.10
N GLN A 305 23.70 4.52 -1.53
CA GLN A 305 24.88 5.06 -2.23
C GLN A 305 25.19 4.26 -3.49
N PHE A 306 25.07 2.93 -3.42
CA PHE A 306 25.26 2.08 -4.59
C PHE A 306 24.18 2.31 -5.64
N ALA A 307 22.90 2.32 -5.26
CA ALA A 307 21.80 2.60 -6.19
C ALA A 307 21.97 3.98 -6.86
N TRP A 308 22.37 5.00 -6.09
CA TRP A 308 22.66 6.32 -6.65
C TRP A 308 23.84 6.31 -7.61
N SER A 309 24.91 5.59 -7.30
CA SER A 309 26.06 5.45 -8.23
C SER A 309 25.65 4.78 -9.54
N LEU A 310 24.75 3.80 -9.51
CA LEU A 310 24.18 3.19 -10.71
C LEU A 310 23.38 4.21 -11.54
N THR A 311 22.57 5.04 -10.88
CA THR A 311 21.83 6.11 -11.52
C THR A 311 22.75 7.12 -12.23
N GLN A 312 23.87 7.49 -11.59
CA GLN A 312 24.85 8.42 -12.18
C GLN A 312 25.55 7.85 -13.41
N GLN A 313 25.78 6.53 -13.45
CA GLN A 313 26.42 5.85 -14.59
C GLN A 313 25.50 5.75 -15.81
N HIS A 314 24.20 5.47 -15.59
CA HIS A 314 23.18 5.36 -16.65
C HIS A 314 21.93 6.20 -16.34
N PRO A 315 22.00 7.55 -16.35
CA PRO A 315 20.91 8.41 -15.90
C PRO A 315 19.67 8.37 -16.79
N TRP A 316 19.82 8.01 -18.08
CA TRP A 316 18.74 8.06 -19.06
C TRP A 316 17.96 6.75 -19.17
N THR A 317 18.67 5.63 -19.23
CA THR A 317 18.07 4.30 -19.46
C THR A 317 18.04 3.44 -18.21
N GLY A 318 18.84 3.76 -17.21
CA GLY A 318 19.12 2.86 -16.09
C GLY A 318 19.85 1.58 -16.53
N TRP A 319 19.96 0.63 -15.63
CA TRP A 319 20.60 -0.67 -15.84
C TRP A 319 19.62 -1.79 -16.21
N GLY A 320 18.31 -1.48 -16.27
CA GLY A 320 17.22 -2.43 -16.49
C GLY A 320 16.57 -2.87 -15.18
N LEU A 321 15.24 -3.13 -15.24
CA LEU A 321 14.47 -3.62 -14.10
C LEU A 321 15.09 -4.90 -13.54
N ARG A 322 15.07 -5.06 -12.20
CA ARG A 322 15.63 -6.19 -11.45
C ARG A 322 17.16 -6.36 -11.57
N ASN A 323 17.88 -5.43 -12.19
CA ASN A 323 19.32 -5.51 -12.36
C ASN A 323 20.12 -4.95 -11.16
N PHE A 324 19.46 -4.33 -10.19
CA PHE A 324 20.11 -3.96 -8.94
C PHE A 324 20.73 -5.20 -8.25
N THR A 325 19.99 -6.31 -8.19
CA THR A 325 20.42 -7.53 -7.50
C THR A 325 21.74 -8.09 -8.05
N PRO A 326 21.89 -8.47 -9.33
CA PRO A 326 23.14 -9.03 -9.84
C PRO A 326 24.31 -8.03 -9.75
N LEU A 327 24.05 -6.74 -9.95
CA LEU A 327 25.11 -5.71 -9.84
C LEU A 327 25.57 -5.52 -8.39
N TYR A 328 24.65 -5.57 -7.42
CA TYR A 328 25.00 -5.47 -6.00
C TYR A 328 25.74 -6.71 -5.51
N GLU A 329 25.29 -7.88 -5.92
CA GLU A 329 25.91 -9.16 -5.59
C GLU A 329 27.33 -9.27 -6.17
N ALA A 330 27.54 -8.85 -7.41
CA ALA A 330 28.87 -8.80 -8.02
C ALA A 330 29.84 -7.90 -7.25
N LYS A 331 29.37 -6.81 -6.63
CA LYS A 331 30.20 -5.89 -5.85
C LYS A 331 30.44 -6.33 -4.41
N THR A 332 29.43 -6.91 -3.76
CA THR A 332 29.44 -7.12 -2.30
C THR A 332 29.46 -8.60 -1.89
N GLN A 333 29.29 -9.52 -2.83
CA GLN A 333 29.09 -10.96 -2.62
C GLN A 333 27.86 -11.28 -1.75
N ILE A 334 26.91 -10.33 -1.66
CA ILE A 334 25.66 -10.50 -0.93
C ILE A 334 24.49 -10.31 -1.89
N SER A 335 23.67 -11.34 -2.04
CA SER A 335 22.45 -11.25 -2.83
C SER A 335 21.39 -10.44 -2.08
N LEU A 336 20.97 -9.33 -2.68
CA LEU A 336 19.98 -8.42 -2.11
C LEU A 336 18.95 -8.03 -3.19
N GLY A 337 17.68 -8.31 -2.97
CA GLY A 337 16.63 -8.12 -3.97
C GLY A 337 16.35 -6.67 -4.38
N HIS A 338 16.67 -5.70 -3.52
CA HIS A 338 16.43 -4.27 -3.77
C HIS A 338 17.14 -3.38 -2.71
N PRO A 339 17.38 -2.09 -2.99
CA PRO A 339 18.08 -1.17 -2.07
C PRO A 339 17.20 -0.64 -0.92
N HIS A 340 16.03 -1.23 -0.65
CA HIS A 340 15.08 -0.73 0.34
C HIS A 340 14.71 0.77 0.18
N ASN A 341 14.60 1.21 -1.05
CA ASN A 341 14.11 2.54 -1.43
C ASN A 341 13.65 2.49 -2.89
N LEU A 342 12.34 2.64 -3.11
CA LEU A 342 11.73 2.52 -4.43
C LEU A 342 12.21 3.62 -5.39
N PHE A 343 12.40 4.84 -4.90
CA PHE A 343 12.81 5.99 -5.73
C PHE A 343 14.21 5.77 -6.31
N LEU A 344 15.16 5.37 -5.45
CA LEU A 344 16.53 5.07 -5.84
C LEU A 344 16.60 3.80 -6.71
N MET A 345 15.79 2.79 -6.40
CA MET A 345 15.73 1.57 -7.20
C MET A 345 15.27 1.88 -8.62
N LEU A 346 14.13 2.57 -8.78
CA LEU A 346 13.61 2.89 -10.10
C LEU A 346 14.56 3.78 -10.90
N SER A 347 15.19 4.79 -10.25
CA SER A 347 16.17 5.64 -10.95
C SER A 347 17.40 4.86 -11.42
N ALA A 348 17.89 3.91 -10.63
CA ALA A 348 19.00 3.03 -11.00
C ALA A 348 18.63 2.04 -12.12
N GLU A 349 17.41 1.51 -12.09
CA GLU A 349 16.97 0.46 -13.00
C GLU A 349 16.32 1.00 -14.29
N THR A 350 15.62 2.14 -14.25
CA THR A 350 14.87 2.65 -15.40
C THR A 350 15.28 4.06 -15.86
N GLY A 351 16.26 4.64 -15.16
CA GLY A 351 16.71 6.02 -15.42
C GLY A 351 15.78 7.08 -14.82
N ILE A 352 16.29 8.32 -14.78
CA ILE A 352 15.63 9.45 -14.09
C ILE A 352 14.30 9.82 -14.77
N PHE A 353 14.24 9.90 -16.10
CA PHE A 353 13.03 10.30 -16.82
C PHE A 353 11.86 9.35 -16.62
N THR A 354 12.10 8.05 -16.76
CA THR A 354 11.07 7.03 -16.57
C THR A 354 10.56 7.05 -15.12
N THR A 355 11.48 7.19 -14.16
CA THR A 355 11.16 7.30 -12.74
C THR A 355 10.33 8.56 -12.44
N LEU A 356 10.74 9.72 -12.96
CA LEU A 356 9.99 10.96 -12.77
C LEU A 356 8.59 10.88 -13.40
N LEU A 357 8.46 10.33 -14.61
CA LEU A 357 7.14 10.14 -15.23
C LEU A 357 6.25 9.26 -14.37
N PHE A 358 6.77 8.14 -13.84
CA PHE A 358 6.02 7.27 -12.94
C PHE A 358 5.47 8.03 -11.73
N PHE A 359 6.33 8.76 -11.01
CA PHE A 359 5.90 9.51 -9.82
C PHE A 359 5.06 10.74 -10.17
N CYS A 360 5.26 11.38 -11.32
CA CYS A 360 4.39 12.47 -11.79
C CYS A 360 2.96 11.98 -12.06
N LEU A 361 2.78 10.80 -12.64
CA LEU A 361 1.46 10.22 -12.88
C LEU A 361 0.75 9.88 -11.56
N ILE A 362 1.46 9.28 -10.60
CA ILE A 362 0.91 9.03 -9.25
C ILE A 362 0.59 10.36 -8.55
N GLY A 363 1.51 11.32 -8.60
CA GLY A 363 1.33 12.66 -8.02
C GLY A 363 0.12 13.38 -8.61
N TRP A 364 -0.11 13.28 -9.93
CA TRP A 364 -1.30 13.83 -10.57
C TRP A 364 -2.59 13.26 -9.98
N ILE A 365 -2.64 11.92 -9.81
CA ILE A 365 -3.82 11.27 -9.20
C ILE A 365 -4.04 11.78 -7.77
N LEU A 366 -2.97 11.86 -6.98
CA LEU A 366 -3.06 12.30 -5.58
C LEU A 366 -3.49 13.77 -5.47
N ILE A 367 -2.89 14.66 -6.27
CA ILE A 367 -3.26 16.09 -6.29
C ILE A 367 -4.73 16.26 -6.68
N ALA A 368 -5.17 15.60 -7.76
CA ALA A 368 -6.57 15.66 -8.20
C ALA A 368 -7.51 15.13 -7.11
N SER A 369 -7.10 14.12 -6.36
CA SER A 369 -7.90 13.50 -5.30
C SER A 369 -7.96 14.39 -4.05
N VAL A 370 -6.87 15.03 -3.67
CA VAL A 370 -6.86 16.01 -2.57
C VAL A 370 -7.77 17.20 -2.91
N GLN A 371 -7.75 17.68 -4.17
CA GLN A 371 -8.62 18.74 -4.63
C GLN A 371 -10.11 18.35 -4.51
N VAL A 372 -10.47 17.09 -4.84
CA VAL A 372 -11.84 16.58 -4.66
C VAL A 372 -12.21 16.55 -3.18
N LEU A 373 -11.31 16.10 -2.31
CA LEU A 373 -11.54 16.05 -0.87
C LEU A 373 -11.73 17.45 -0.25
N GLN A 374 -11.01 18.46 -0.75
CA GLN A 374 -11.06 19.83 -0.23
C GLN A 374 -12.34 20.58 -0.64
N LYS A 375 -12.99 20.21 -1.75
CA LYS A 375 -14.18 20.88 -2.26
C LYS A 375 -15.46 20.28 -1.65
N PRO A 376 -16.20 21.02 -0.79
CA PRO A 376 -17.41 20.50 -0.13
C PRO A 376 -18.52 20.06 -1.07
N GLN A 377 -18.59 20.68 -2.25
CA GLN A 377 -19.62 20.42 -3.26
C GLN A 377 -19.47 19.06 -3.96
N PHE A 378 -18.30 18.40 -3.88
CA PHE A 378 -18.05 17.16 -4.61
C PHE A 378 -18.41 15.92 -3.80
N LEU A 379 -18.12 15.92 -2.52
CA LEU A 379 -18.36 14.77 -1.65
C LEU A 379 -19.25 15.16 -0.49
N GLU A 380 -20.30 14.38 -0.26
CA GLU A 380 -21.09 14.48 0.95
C GLU A 380 -20.19 14.28 2.18
N GLN A 381 -20.53 14.93 3.28
CA GLN A 381 -19.72 14.88 4.50
C GLN A 381 -19.50 13.44 4.98
N GLU A 382 -20.48 12.55 4.72
CA GLU A 382 -20.42 11.13 5.07
C GLU A 382 -19.43 10.35 4.19
N ASP A 383 -19.27 10.75 2.93
CA ASP A 383 -18.39 10.08 1.97
C ASP A 383 -16.92 10.52 2.05
N ARG A 384 -16.69 11.69 2.67
CA ARG A 384 -15.33 12.27 2.76
C ARG A 384 -14.40 11.42 3.61
N LEU A 385 -14.88 10.75 4.64
CA LEU A 385 -14.05 9.98 5.55
C LEU A 385 -13.50 8.72 4.88
N ILE A 386 -14.34 7.97 4.16
CA ILE A 386 -13.85 6.79 3.44
C ILE A 386 -12.87 7.17 2.34
N PHE A 387 -13.12 8.27 1.61
CA PHE A 387 -12.20 8.73 0.59
C PHE A 387 -10.85 9.20 1.18
N PHE A 388 -10.89 9.92 2.31
CA PHE A 388 -9.71 10.29 3.08
C PHE A 388 -8.90 9.05 3.52
N SER A 389 -9.57 7.98 3.96
CA SER A 389 -8.92 6.72 4.33
C SER A 389 -8.12 6.12 3.19
N TYR A 390 -8.66 6.10 1.97
CA TYR A 390 -7.96 5.62 0.79
C TYR A 390 -6.77 6.50 0.42
N LEU A 391 -6.89 7.82 0.56
CA LEU A 391 -5.76 8.74 0.37
C LEU A 391 -4.66 8.49 1.41
N LEU A 392 -5.02 8.26 2.68
CA LEU A 392 -4.05 7.92 3.72
C LEU A 392 -3.29 6.62 3.41
N VAL A 393 -3.98 5.60 2.86
CA VAL A 393 -3.30 4.37 2.41
C VAL A 393 -2.27 4.69 1.32
N LEU A 394 -2.59 5.52 0.34
CA LEU A 394 -1.64 5.90 -0.72
C LEU A 394 -0.47 6.74 -0.20
N PHE A 395 -0.72 7.69 0.69
CA PHE A 395 0.36 8.43 1.35
C PHE A 395 1.23 7.52 2.22
N GLY A 396 0.62 6.61 2.98
CA GLY A 396 1.32 5.58 3.75
C GLY A 396 2.17 4.67 2.85
N TRP A 397 1.66 4.31 1.66
CA TRP A 397 2.40 3.55 0.66
C TRP A 397 3.63 4.32 0.15
N LEU A 398 3.50 5.61 -0.18
CA LEU A 398 4.65 6.43 -0.59
C LEU A 398 5.71 6.48 0.51
N LEU A 399 5.30 6.72 1.75
CA LEU A 399 6.21 6.73 2.91
C LEU A 399 6.86 5.37 3.14
N PHE A 400 6.11 4.26 3.00
CA PHE A 400 6.65 2.90 3.15
C PHE A 400 7.78 2.65 2.14
N ASN A 401 7.60 3.09 0.91
CA ASN A 401 8.53 2.88 -0.18
C ASN A 401 9.76 3.82 -0.16
N THR A 402 9.85 4.75 0.79
CA THR A 402 11.10 5.50 1.04
C THR A 402 12.17 4.64 1.73
N VAL A 403 11.78 3.58 2.45
CA VAL A 403 12.66 2.71 3.23
C VAL A 403 12.41 1.22 3.00
N ASP A 404 11.63 0.88 1.99
CA ASP A 404 11.39 -0.48 1.49
C ASP A 404 10.96 -0.44 0.01
N VAL A 405 10.62 -1.60 -0.59
CA VAL A 405 10.11 -1.70 -1.96
C VAL A 405 8.97 -2.72 -1.99
N THR A 406 7.77 -2.26 -2.34
CA THR A 406 6.57 -3.11 -2.36
C THR A 406 6.12 -3.52 -3.76
N LEU A 407 6.58 -2.82 -4.81
CA LEU A 407 6.16 -3.09 -6.20
C LEU A 407 6.63 -4.45 -6.74
N TYR A 408 7.65 -5.06 -6.12
CA TYR A 408 8.12 -6.39 -6.51
C TYR A 408 7.46 -7.52 -5.71
N ASP A 409 6.70 -7.19 -4.68
CA ASP A 409 5.78 -8.15 -4.05
C ASP A 409 4.44 -8.14 -4.78
N PHE A 410 4.06 -9.27 -5.35
CA PHE A 410 2.85 -9.44 -6.17
C PHE A 410 1.57 -9.03 -5.41
N ARG A 411 1.49 -9.35 -4.10
CA ARG A 411 0.32 -9.07 -3.27
C ARG A 411 0.17 -7.57 -3.01
N LEU A 412 1.26 -6.94 -2.58
CA LEU A 412 1.27 -5.51 -2.27
C LEU A 412 1.12 -4.65 -3.53
N ASN A 413 1.73 -5.06 -4.62
CA ASN A 413 1.61 -4.39 -5.91
C ASN A 413 0.16 -4.41 -6.42
N THR A 414 -0.51 -5.56 -6.37
CA THR A 414 -1.92 -5.67 -6.76
C THR A 414 -2.83 -4.78 -5.90
N LEU A 415 -2.64 -4.78 -4.59
CA LEU A 415 -3.41 -3.92 -3.68
C LEU A 415 -3.15 -2.43 -3.94
N PHE A 416 -1.90 -2.04 -4.17
CA PHE A 416 -1.56 -0.66 -4.51
C PHE A 416 -2.29 -0.18 -5.77
N TRP A 417 -2.20 -0.94 -6.87
CA TRP A 417 -2.85 -0.55 -8.13
C TRP A 417 -4.37 -0.54 -8.03
N MET A 418 -4.95 -1.44 -7.27
CA MET A 418 -6.39 -1.45 -7.02
C MET A 418 -6.83 -0.21 -6.22
N ILE A 419 -6.12 0.15 -5.15
CA ILE A 419 -6.42 1.32 -4.32
C ILE A 419 -6.22 2.61 -5.13
N LEU A 420 -5.12 2.70 -5.90
CA LEU A 420 -4.85 3.83 -6.78
C LEU A 420 -5.95 3.98 -7.85
N SER A 421 -6.42 2.85 -8.42
CA SER A 421 -7.54 2.83 -9.38
C SER A 421 -8.83 3.35 -8.77
N ALA A 422 -9.15 2.92 -7.54
CA ALA A 422 -10.35 3.32 -6.84
C ALA A 422 -10.36 4.84 -6.53
N VAL A 423 -9.24 5.37 -6.08
CA VAL A 423 -9.06 6.81 -5.83
C VAL A 423 -9.14 7.61 -7.13
N CYS A 424 -8.45 7.16 -8.19
CA CYS A 424 -8.48 7.81 -9.50
C CYS A 424 -9.89 7.81 -10.11
N GLY A 425 -10.60 6.68 -10.06
CA GLY A 425 -11.92 6.56 -10.65
C GLY A 425 -12.94 7.49 -10.01
N LEU A 426 -12.93 7.60 -8.67
CA LEU A 426 -13.76 8.53 -7.94
C LEU A 426 -13.42 9.99 -8.29
N SER A 427 -12.14 10.35 -8.25
CA SER A 427 -11.68 11.71 -8.54
C SER A 427 -12.00 12.14 -9.97
N TYR A 428 -11.83 11.22 -10.93
CA TYR A 428 -12.15 11.49 -12.32
C TYR A 428 -13.64 11.79 -12.52
N ARG A 429 -14.52 11.02 -11.87
CA ARG A 429 -15.97 11.23 -11.94
C ARG A 429 -16.34 12.63 -11.47
N TYR A 430 -15.90 13.06 -10.29
CA TYR A 430 -16.27 14.36 -9.74
C TYR A 430 -15.69 15.54 -10.55
N ASN A 431 -14.46 15.43 -11.03
CA ASN A 431 -13.86 16.46 -11.88
C ASN A 431 -14.49 16.52 -13.28
N TYR A 432 -15.03 15.41 -13.80
CA TYR A 432 -15.72 15.38 -15.09
C TYR A 432 -17.14 15.98 -14.98
N ASP A 433 -17.89 15.56 -13.97
CA ASP A 433 -19.27 16.04 -13.74
C ASP A 433 -19.29 17.56 -13.47
N SER A 434 -18.28 18.09 -12.76
CA SER A 434 -18.15 19.54 -12.53
C SER A 434 -17.92 20.37 -13.81
N LYS A 435 -17.19 19.82 -14.79
CA LYS A 435 -16.96 20.48 -16.07
C LYS A 435 -18.21 20.50 -16.98
N ILE A 436 -19.11 19.53 -16.79
CA ILE A 436 -20.40 19.50 -17.52
C ILE A 436 -21.36 20.51 -16.93
N GLN A 437 -21.40 20.66 -15.60
CA GLN A 437 -22.26 21.64 -14.91
C GLN A 437 -21.79 23.09 -15.10
N ALA A 438 -20.52 23.31 -15.43
CA ALA A 438 -19.96 24.65 -15.67
C ALA A 438 -20.07 25.11 -17.13
N LYS A 439 -20.58 24.28 -18.03
CA LYS A 439 -20.96 24.60 -19.40
C LYS A 439 -22.45 24.70 -19.56
#